data_04528756df7c2fbf0ced4b620efffea5
#
_entry.id   04528756df7c2fbf0ced4b620efffea5
#
_cell.length_a   1.000
_cell.length_b   1.000
_cell.length_c   1.000
_cell.angle_alpha   90.00
_cell.angle_beta   90.00
_cell.angle_gamma   90.00
#
_symmetry.space_group_name_H-M   'P 1'
#
loop_
_entity.id
_entity.type
_entity.pdbx_description
1 polymer ?
#
loop_
_entity_poly.entity_id
_entity_poly.type
_entity_poly.pdbx_seq_one_letter_code
_entity_poly.pdbx_strand_id
1 'polypeptide(L)'
;MRLAPCRAAEIDLERATCDSKLRAVEETEVPLEHLHEEIHHHAERGGEKWISWVALSTAVLAVLAAIAALLSGNRANEAMMKQIESSDQWAFYQAKGIKAAVLDAKMTLGGSASDQDREKAAKYSEEQSEIQKEAREKETEAKQNFQQHEVFARGVTLFQIAIAIAAISALTRRRRYWMMSIILGAVGCIFLALGFVQH
;
A
#
# COMPACT_ATOMS: atom_id res chain seq x y z
N MET A 1 32.94 -26.32 -35.52
CA MET A 1 33.05 -25.73 -34.19
C MET A 1 31.65 -25.35 -33.74
N ARG A 2 31.00 -26.24 -32.96
CA ARG A 2 29.60 -26.08 -32.53
C ARG A 2 29.60 -25.57 -31.10
N LEU A 3 29.19 -24.33 -30.92
CA LEU A 3 28.91 -23.75 -29.59
C LEU A 3 27.55 -23.04 -29.68
N ALA A 4 26.50 -23.59 -29.11
CA ALA A 4 25.48 -22.97 -28.30
C ALA A 4 24.21 -23.82 -28.18
N PRO A 5 24.06 -24.60 -27.08
CA PRO A 5 22.73 -24.79 -26.53
C PRO A 5 22.59 -24.35 -25.06
N CYS A 6 23.63 -23.82 -24.39
CA CYS A 6 23.54 -23.51 -22.96
C CYS A 6 22.74 -22.24 -22.61
N ARG A 7 22.59 -21.30 -23.53
CA ARG A 7 21.92 -20.01 -23.21
C ARG A 7 20.40 -20.07 -23.24
N ALA A 8 19.83 -21.01 -24.00
CA ALA A 8 18.37 -21.19 -24.07
C ALA A 8 17.80 -21.82 -22.80
N ALA A 9 18.50 -22.81 -22.23
CA ALA A 9 18.08 -23.49 -21.02
C ALA A 9 18.10 -22.60 -19.76
N GLU A 10 18.98 -21.62 -19.71
CA GLU A 10 19.10 -20.68 -18.59
C GLU A 10 17.95 -19.65 -18.60
N ILE A 11 17.53 -19.20 -19.78
CA ILE A 11 16.39 -18.28 -19.94
C ILE A 11 15.05 -18.97 -19.63
N ASP A 12 14.94 -20.25 -19.97
CA ASP A 12 13.72 -21.03 -19.67
C ASP A 12 13.61 -21.34 -18.16
N LEU A 13 14.74 -21.53 -17.47
CA LEU A 13 14.76 -21.73 -16.02
C LEU A 13 14.43 -20.45 -15.25
N GLU A 14 14.93 -19.30 -15.70
CA GLU A 14 14.57 -17.99 -15.11
C GLU A 14 13.09 -17.60 -15.37
N ARG A 15 12.55 -17.93 -16.55
CA ARG A 15 11.13 -17.76 -16.82
C ARG A 15 10.26 -18.64 -15.95
N ALA A 16 10.61 -19.92 -15.78
CA ALA A 16 9.88 -20.85 -14.94
C ALA A 16 9.90 -20.44 -13.46
N THR A 17 11.02 -19.91 -12.96
CA THR A 17 11.13 -19.38 -11.59
C THR A 17 10.42 -18.04 -11.40
N CYS A 18 10.35 -17.19 -12.43
CA CYS A 18 9.59 -15.95 -12.40
C CYS A 18 8.08 -16.22 -12.42
N ASP A 19 7.63 -17.17 -13.25
CA ASP A 19 6.22 -17.56 -13.36
C ASP A 19 5.73 -18.28 -12.08
N SER A 20 6.59 -19.07 -11.43
CA SER A 20 6.27 -19.70 -10.14
C SER A 20 6.19 -18.68 -8.99
N LYS A 21 7.03 -17.64 -9.02
CA LYS A 21 6.97 -16.55 -8.04
C LYS A 21 5.77 -15.63 -8.27
N LEU A 22 5.40 -15.35 -9.52
CA LEU A 22 4.19 -14.59 -9.85
C LEU A 22 2.92 -15.35 -9.43
N ARG A 23 2.84 -16.66 -9.65
CA ARG A 23 1.74 -17.48 -9.14
C ARG A 23 1.68 -17.55 -7.62
N ALA A 24 2.81 -17.59 -6.94
CA ALA A 24 2.87 -17.59 -5.48
C ALA A 24 2.43 -16.25 -4.86
N VAL A 25 2.52 -15.14 -5.60
CA VAL A 25 2.03 -13.81 -5.16
C VAL A 25 0.52 -13.68 -5.41
N GLU A 26 -0.02 -14.36 -6.42
CA GLU A 26 -1.45 -14.36 -6.75
C GLU A 26 -2.27 -15.27 -5.80
N GLU A 27 -1.63 -16.27 -5.17
CA GLU A 27 -2.25 -17.19 -4.22
C GLU A 27 -2.28 -16.73 -2.75
N THR A 28 -1.80 -15.53 -2.44
CA THR A 28 -1.89 -14.96 -1.09
C THR A 28 -3.18 -14.17 -0.82
N GLU A 29 -4.17 -14.23 -1.71
CA GLU A 29 -5.54 -13.92 -1.33
C GLU A 29 -6.01 -15.03 -0.37
N VAL A 30 -6.04 -14.71 0.92
CA VAL A 30 -6.61 -15.57 1.94
C VAL A 30 -8.02 -15.94 1.48
N PRO A 31 -8.36 -17.22 1.28
CA PRO A 31 -9.67 -17.61 0.76
C PRO A 31 -10.76 -17.40 1.83
N LEU A 32 -11.12 -16.15 2.04
CA LEU A 32 -12.26 -15.74 2.88
C LEU A 32 -13.59 -16.27 2.32
N GLU A 33 -13.64 -16.56 1.02
CA GLU A 33 -14.82 -17.10 0.34
C GLU A 33 -15.17 -18.51 0.86
N HIS A 34 -14.20 -19.38 1.05
CA HIS A 34 -14.46 -20.73 1.60
C HIS A 34 -15.01 -20.70 3.03
N LEU A 35 -14.51 -19.77 3.85
CA LEU A 35 -15.04 -19.61 5.21
C LEU A 35 -16.48 -19.08 5.19
N HIS A 36 -16.81 -18.29 4.21
CA HIS A 36 -18.15 -17.72 4.02
C HIS A 36 -19.14 -18.78 3.54
N GLU A 37 -18.75 -19.63 2.60
CA GLU A 37 -19.58 -20.74 2.12
C GLU A 37 -19.84 -21.79 3.20
N GLU A 38 -18.85 -22.16 4.03
CA GLU A 38 -19.06 -23.10 5.13
C GLU A 38 -20.04 -22.56 6.18
N ILE A 39 -19.99 -21.26 6.48
CA ILE A 39 -20.94 -20.62 7.40
C ILE A 39 -22.37 -20.65 6.84
N HIS A 40 -22.54 -20.39 5.54
CA HIS A 40 -23.84 -20.46 4.87
C HIS A 40 -24.40 -21.90 4.85
N HIS A 41 -23.60 -22.89 4.54
CA HIS A 41 -24.04 -24.30 4.54
C HIS A 41 -24.45 -24.82 5.92
N HIS A 42 -23.84 -24.33 6.98
CA HIS A 42 -24.24 -24.67 8.36
C HIS A 42 -25.48 -23.91 8.84
N ALA A 43 -25.73 -22.71 8.33
CA ALA A 43 -26.94 -21.94 8.64
C ALA A 43 -28.20 -22.57 8.00
N GLU A 44 -28.09 -23.16 6.80
CA GLU A 44 -29.20 -23.80 6.10
C GLU A 44 -29.68 -25.14 6.73
N ARG A 45 -28.86 -25.80 7.54
CA ARG A 45 -29.18 -27.11 8.15
C ARG A 45 -29.96 -27.03 9.48
N GLY A 46 -30.74 -25.98 9.71
CA GLY A 46 -31.76 -26.00 10.76
C GLY A 46 -31.19 -25.93 12.18
N GLY A 47 -30.31 -25.02 12.41
CA GLY A 47 -29.83 -24.69 13.74
C GLY A 47 -30.54 -23.46 14.31
N GLU A 48 -30.48 -23.28 15.59
CA GLU A 48 -31.03 -22.19 16.38
C GLU A 48 -30.92 -20.80 15.70
N LYS A 49 -31.94 -19.98 15.84
CA LYS A 49 -32.03 -18.60 15.26
C LYS A 49 -30.79 -17.75 15.52
N TRP A 50 -30.02 -17.98 16.56
CA TRP A 50 -28.81 -17.24 16.88
C TRP A 50 -27.65 -17.54 15.91
N ILE A 51 -27.58 -18.75 15.28
CA ILE A 51 -26.55 -19.07 14.28
C ILE A 51 -26.77 -18.24 13.02
N SER A 52 -28.02 -17.98 12.64
CA SER A 52 -28.35 -17.05 11.56
C SER A 52 -27.88 -15.63 11.85
N TRP A 53 -27.96 -15.19 13.11
CA TRP A 53 -27.40 -13.89 13.53
C TRP A 53 -25.86 -13.86 13.46
N VAL A 54 -25.19 -14.96 13.79
CA VAL A 54 -23.73 -15.08 13.64
C VAL A 54 -23.37 -14.95 12.15
N ALA A 55 -24.05 -15.69 11.27
CA ALA A 55 -23.81 -15.63 9.82
C ALA A 55 -24.04 -14.22 9.26
N LEU A 56 -25.14 -13.56 9.64
CA LEU A 56 -25.44 -12.20 9.17
C LEU A 56 -24.38 -11.19 9.66
N SER A 57 -24.02 -11.26 10.94
CA SER A 57 -22.99 -10.34 11.48
C SER A 57 -21.63 -10.57 10.85
N THR A 58 -21.26 -11.82 10.53
CA THR A 58 -20.02 -12.16 9.84
C THR A 58 -20.02 -11.62 8.42
N ALA A 59 -21.16 -11.70 7.70
CA ALA A 59 -21.30 -11.12 6.36
C ALA A 59 -21.13 -9.60 6.38
N VAL A 60 -21.71 -8.91 7.37
CA VAL A 60 -21.50 -7.46 7.54
C VAL A 60 -20.04 -7.12 7.81
N LEU A 61 -19.39 -7.87 8.71
CA LEU A 61 -17.96 -7.67 8.99
C LEU A 61 -17.08 -7.91 7.77
N ALA A 62 -17.42 -8.90 6.92
CA ALA A 62 -16.69 -9.17 5.68
C ALA A 62 -16.81 -8.01 4.68
N VAL A 63 -18.01 -7.42 4.52
CA VAL A 63 -18.21 -6.24 3.67
C VAL A 63 -17.41 -5.04 4.20
N LEU A 64 -17.44 -4.81 5.51
CA LEU A 64 -16.65 -3.73 6.13
C LEU A 64 -15.14 -3.96 5.95
N ALA A 65 -14.68 -5.20 6.09
CA ALA A 65 -13.29 -5.57 5.84
C ALA A 65 -12.88 -5.29 4.38
N ALA A 66 -13.74 -5.64 3.42
CA ALA A 66 -13.50 -5.38 1.99
C ALA A 66 -13.42 -3.88 1.68
N ILE A 67 -14.34 -3.08 2.24
CA ILE A 67 -14.31 -1.62 2.08
C ILE A 67 -13.01 -1.04 2.69
N ALA A 68 -12.66 -1.46 3.91
CA ALA A 68 -11.44 -1.01 4.58
C ALA A 68 -10.19 -1.40 3.79
N ALA A 69 -10.14 -2.62 3.21
CA ALA A 69 -9.03 -3.09 2.39
C ALA A 69 -8.89 -2.27 1.10
N LEU A 70 -10.00 -1.97 0.42
CA LEU A 70 -10.00 -1.11 -0.76
C LEU A 70 -9.47 0.30 -0.45
N LEU A 71 -9.94 0.90 0.64
CA LEU A 71 -9.46 2.23 1.07
C LEU A 71 -7.98 2.20 1.44
N SER A 72 -7.55 1.17 2.17
CA SER A 72 -6.15 0.96 2.53
C SER A 72 -5.27 0.84 1.28
N GLY A 73 -5.68 0.03 0.30
CA GLY A 73 -4.97 -0.14 -0.96
C GLY A 73 -4.87 1.15 -1.78
N ASN A 74 -5.95 1.91 -1.87
CA ASN A 74 -5.96 3.20 -2.57
C ASN A 74 -4.98 4.19 -1.94
N ARG A 75 -4.94 4.29 -0.59
CA ARG A 75 -3.99 5.16 0.11
C ARG A 75 -2.53 4.71 -0.04
N ALA A 76 -2.28 3.40 -0.06
CA ALA A 76 -0.95 2.86 -0.33
C ALA A 76 -0.46 3.22 -1.73
N ASN A 77 -1.32 3.06 -2.74
CA ASN A 77 -0.98 3.42 -4.12
C ASN A 77 -0.73 4.92 -4.27
N GLU A 78 -1.56 5.76 -3.66
CA GLU A 78 -1.39 7.22 -3.66
C GLU A 78 -0.08 7.63 -2.97
N ALA A 79 0.24 7.03 -1.82
CA ALA A 79 1.50 7.25 -1.12
C ALA A 79 2.70 6.88 -2.01
N MET A 80 2.63 5.76 -2.71
CA MET A 80 3.69 5.32 -3.62
C MET A 80 3.86 6.27 -4.80
N MET A 81 2.76 6.73 -5.43
CA MET A 81 2.81 7.70 -6.51
C MET A 81 3.45 9.02 -6.05
N LYS A 82 3.06 9.54 -4.87
CA LYS A 82 3.63 10.76 -4.31
C LYS A 82 5.11 10.60 -3.96
N GLN A 83 5.50 9.41 -3.49
CA GLN A 83 6.91 9.10 -3.23
C GLN A 83 7.75 9.09 -4.51
N ILE A 84 7.20 8.57 -5.61
CA ILE A 84 7.87 8.59 -6.93
C ILE A 84 7.99 10.03 -7.42
N GLU A 85 6.90 10.83 -7.39
CA GLU A 85 6.92 12.25 -7.76
C GLU A 85 7.98 13.02 -6.95
N SER A 86 8.08 12.78 -5.64
CA SER A 86 9.10 13.37 -4.78
C SER A 86 10.51 12.97 -5.20
N SER A 87 10.71 11.68 -5.52
CA SER A 87 12.01 11.16 -5.97
C SER A 87 12.45 11.81 -7.28
N ASP A 88 11.52 11.98 -8.23
CA ASP A 88 11.78 12.65 -9.50
C ASP A 88 12.15 14.13 -9.29
N GLN A 89 11.46 14.83 -8.38
CA GLN A 89 11.80 16.21 -8.03
C GLN A 89 13.20 16.31 -7.39
N TRP A 90 13.56 15.35 -6.52
CA TRP A 90 14.91 15.31 -5.95
C TRP A 90 15.98 15.03 -7.01
N ALA A 91 15.71 14.16 -7.99
CA ALA A 91 16.61 13.92 -9.12
C ALA A 91 16.77 15.18 -9.97
N PHE A 92 15.69 15.93 -10.20
CA PHE A 92 15.71 17.19 -10.91
C PHE A 92 16.50 18.28 -10.13
N TYR A 93 16.32 18.36 -8.83
CA TYR A 93 17.11 19.20 -7.93
C TYR A 93 18.62 18.92 -8.06
N GLN A 94 19.01 17.65 -8.02
CA GLN A 94 20.40 17.22 -8.19
C GLN A 94 20.94 17.61 -9.58
N ALA A 95 20.18 17.39 -10.63
CA ALA A 95 20.57 17.76 -11.98
C ALA A 95 20.81 19.27 -12.14
N LYS A 96 19.97 20.12 -11.50
CA LYS A 96 20.16 21.57 -11.47
C LYS A 96 21.39 21.96 -10.67
N GLY A 97 21.63 21.28 -9.54
CA GLY A 97 22.83 21.49 -8.72
C GLY A 97 24.12 21.16 -9.47
N ILE A 98 24.15 20.08 -10.22
CA ILE A 98 25.30 19.72 -11.07
C ILE A 98 25.53 20.80 -12.13
N LYS A 99 24.48 21.31 -12.78
CA LYS A 99 24.59 22.40 -13.76
C LYS A 99 25.13 23.68 -13.13
N ALA A 100 24.68 24.03 -11.94
CA ALA A 100 25.18 25.18 -11.21
C ALA A 100 26.66 25.01 -10.84
N ALA A 101 27.06 23.84 -10.34
CA ALA A 101 28.45 23.55 -9.98
C ALA A 101 29.39 23.57 -11.19
N VAL A 102 28.96 23.03 -12.33
CA VAL A 102 29.74 23.08 -13.59
C VAL A 102 29.92 24.54 -14.06
N LEU A 103 28.87 25.35 -13.91
CA LEU A 103 28.92 26.76 -14.28
C LEU A 103 29.86 27.55 -13.35
N ASP A 104 29.81 27.29 -12.05
CA ASP A 104 30.71 27.88 -11.05
C ASP A 104 32.19 27.50 -11.30
N ALA A 105 32.43 26.21 -11.57
CA ALA A 105 33.78 25.74 -11.95
C ALA A 105 34.30 26.43 -13.25
N LYS A 106 33.44 26.64 -14.25
CA LYS A 106 33.75 27.36 -15.46
C LYS A 106 34.13 28.81 -15.15
N MET A 107 33.38 29.49 -14.29
CA MET A 107 33.65 30.88 -13.87
C MET A 107 34.97 30.98 -13.12
N THR A 108 35.27 30.01 -12.24
CA THR A 108 36.50 29.98 -11.42
C THR A 108 37.74 29.71 -12.26
N LEU A 109 37.68 28.78 -13.23
CA LEU A 109 38.81 28.37 -14.03
C LEU A 109 39.02 29.29 -15.28
N GLY A 110 37.97 29.93 -15.78
CA GLY A 110 37.99 30.74 -17.00
C GLY A 110 38.47 32.18 -16.81
N GLY A 111 38.72 32.62 -15.59
CA GLY A 111 39.33 33.97 -15.27
C GLY A 111 38.46 35.17 -15.60
N SER A 112 37.34 35.03 -16.29
CA SER A 112 36.33 36.08 -16.53
C SER A 112 34.93 35.49 -16.54
N ALA A 113 34.16 35.74 -15.51
CA ALA A 113 32.75 35.40 -15.48
C ALA A 113 31.98 36.33 -16.42
N SER A 114 31.33 35.76 -17.45
CA SER A 114 30.37 36.52 -18.26
C SER A 114 29.15 36.87 -17.40
N ASP A 115 28.57 38.06 -17.58
CA ASP A 115 27.35 38.47 -16.89
C ASP A 115 26.21 37.47 -17.13
N GLN A 116 26.14 36.86 -18.32
CA GLN A 116 25.20 35.78 -18.60
C GLN A 116 25.40 34.52 -17.76
N ASP A 117 26.66 34.16 -17.45
CA ASP A 117 26.94 32.97 -16.62
C ASP A 117 26.52 33.21 -15.15
N ARG A 118 26.69 34.45 -14.67
CA ARG A 118 26.20 34.87 -13.33
C ARG A 118 24.67 34.84 -13.24
N GLU A 119 24.00 35.37 -14.26
CA GLU A 119 22.54 35.38 -14.33
C GLU A 119 21.97 33.92 -14.35
N LYS A 120 22.59 33.04 -15.16
CA LYS A 120 22.23 31.61 -15.19
C LYS A 120 22.45 30.92 -13.84
N ALA A 121 23.56 31.22 -13.16
CA ALA A 121 23.83 30.64 -11.85
C ALA A 121 22.79 31.07 -10.81
N ALA A 122 22.42 32.35 -10.80
CA ALA A 122 21.37 32.87 -9.93
C ALA A 122 20.01 32.18 -10.21
N LYS A 123 19.65 32.07 -11.49
CA LYS A 123 18.42 31.38 -11.92
C LYS A 123 18.40 29.91 -11.50
N TYR A 124 19.51 29.18 -11.62
CA TYR A 124 19.58 27.79 -11.18
C TYR A 124 19.45 27.65 -9.67
N SER A 125 19.95 28.60 -8.88
CA SER A 125 19.80 28.62 -7.44
C SER A 125 18.33 28.86 -7.02
N GLU A 126 17.64 29.78 -7.71
CA GLU A 126 16.21 30.04 -7.48
C GLU A 126 15.36 28.81 -7.84
N GLU A 127 15.54 28.26 -9.04
CA GLU A 127 14.85 27.05 -9.49
C GLU A 127 15.11 25.86 -8.53
N GLN A 128 16.33 25.72 -7.99
CA GLN A 128 16.62 24.68 -7.00
C GLN A 128 15.81 24.85 -5.71
N SER A 129 15.62 26.08 -5.24
CA SER A 129 14.84 26.33 -4.02
C SER A 129 13.36 25.96 -4.20
N GLU A 130 12.80 26.25 -5.39
CA GLU A 130 11.43 25.87 -5.75
C GLU A 130 11.26 24.35 -5.85
N ILE A 131 12.16 23.68 -6.59
CA ILE A 131 12.15 22.22 -6.75
C ILE A 131 12.29 21.53 -5.40
N GLN A 132 13.16 22.04 -4.51
CA GLN A 132 13.31 21.49 -3.16
C GLN A 132 12.01 21.59 -2.34
N LYS A 133 11.30 22.71 -2.48
CA LYS A 133 10.03 22.91 -1.80
C LYS A 133 8.98 21.91 -2.30
N GLU A 134 8.83 21.78 -3.63
CA GLU A 134 7.92 20.81 -4.23
C GLU A 134 8.25 19.37 -3.82
N ALA A 135 9.55 18.99 -3.84
CA ALA A 135 9.98 17.66 -3.44
C ALA A 135 9.57 17.34 -2.00
N ARG A 136 9.75 18.30 -1.08
CA ARG A 136 9.35 18.14 0.33
C ARG A 136 7.83 18.12 0.54
N GLU A 137 7.08 18.88 -0.25
CA GLU A 137 5.60 18.85 -0.23
C GLU A 137 5.11 17.46 -0.64
N LYS A 138 5.63 16.91 -1.75
CA LYS A 138 5.29 15.56 -2.21
C LYS A 138 5.69 14.47 -1.22
N GLU A 139 6.86 14.60 -0.59
CA GLU A 139 7.29 13.68 0.47
C GLU A 139 6.34 13.71 1.68
N THR A 140 5.85 14.89 2.04
CA THR A 140 4.90 15.05 3.13
C THR A 140 3.55 14.44 2.80
N GLU A 141 3.03 14.67 1.58
CA GLU A 141 1.82 14.06 1.08
C GLU A 141 1.94 12.52 1.05
N ALA A 142 3.08 12.00 0.60
CA ALA A 142 3.34 10.56 0.61
C ALA A 142 3.28 9.97 2.02
N LYS A 143 3.91 10.62 2.99
CA LYS A 143 3.88 10.19 4.41
C LYS A 143 2.48 10.22 5.01
N GLN A 144 1.69 11.25 4.71
CA GLN A 144 0.30 11.35 5.18
C GLN A 144 -0.57 10.22 4.63
N ASN A 145 -0.49 9.97 3.32
CA ASN A 145 -1.22 8.87 2.69
C ASN A 145 -0.80 7.51 3.25
N PHE A 146 0.49 7.33 3.52
CA PHE A 146 0.99 6.10 4.12
C PHE A 146 0.48 5.90 5.56
N GLN A 147 0.42 6.96 6.36
CA GLN A 147 -0.16 6.90 7.71
C GLN A 147 -1.65 6.52 7.67
N GLN A 148 -2.41 7.09 6.72
CA GLN A 148 -3.82 6.70 6.52
C GLN A 148 -3.96 5.24 6.10
N HIS A 149 -3.09 4.77 5.18
CA HIS A 149 -3.02 3.36 4.82
C HIS A 149 -2.86 2.47 6.05
N GLU A 150 -1.92 2.79 6.95
CA GLU A 150 -1.71 2.00 8.19
C GLU A 150 -2.95 1.94 9.08
N VAL A 151 -3.68 3.06 9.22
CA VAL A 151 -4.90 3.10 10.04
C VAL A 151 -5.97 2.19 9.45
N PHE A 152 -6.22 2.26 8.15
CA PHE A 152 -7.15 1.37 7.47
C PHE A 152 -6.70 -0.10 7.53
N ALA A 153 -5.42 -0.39 7.34
CA ALA A 153 -4.86 -1.74 7.41
C ALA A 153 -5.07 -2.38 8.79
N ARG A 154 -4.93 -1.60 9.88
CA ARG A 154 -5.25 -2.05 11.24
C ARG A 154 -6.74 -2.39 11.38
N GLY A 155 -7.62 -1.58 10.78
CA GLY A 155 -9.06 -1.86 10.73
C GLY A 155 -9.36 -3.18 10.01
N VAL A 156 -8.75 -3.41 8.85
CA VAL A 156 -8.86 -4.67 8.09
C VAL A 156 -8.47 -5.87 8.94
N THR A 157 -7.30 -5.80 9.59
CA THR A 157 -6.80 -6.88 10.45
C THR A 157 -7.77 -7.22 11.58
N LEU A 158 -8.35 -6.20 12.24
CA LEU A 158 -9.33 -6.40 13.29
C LEU A 158 -10.62 -7.06 12.79
N PHE A 159 -11.11 -6.66 11.62
CA PHE A 159 -12.27 -7.30 11.01
C PHE A 159 -11.98 -8.77 10.66
N GLN A 160 -10.81 -9.09 10.11
CA GLN A 160 -10.43 -10.46 9.77
C GLN A 160 -10.35 -11.35 11.02
N ILE A 161 -9.77 -10.85 12.12
CA ILE A 161 -9.73 -11.58 13.40
C ILE A 161 -11.16 -11.75 13.94
N ALA A 162 -12.01 -10.72 13.86
CA ALA A 162 -13.40 -10.80 14.30
C ALA A 162 -14.18 -11.86 13.51
N ILE A 163 -14.00 -11.94 12.19
CA ILE A 163 -14.60 -12.97 11.33
C ILE A 163 -14.14 -14.37 11.73
N ALA A 164 -12.84 -14.56 11.97
CA ALA A 164 -12.30 -15.86 12.41
C ALA A 164 -12.90 -16.31 13.76
N ILE A 165 -13.03 -15.40 14.73
CA ILE A 165 -13.66 -15.68 16.01
C ILE A 165 -15.16 -15.98 15.84
N ALA A 166 -15.87 -15.28 14.95
CA ALA A 166 -17.26 -15.57 14.62
C ALA A 166 -17.43 -16.99 14.06
N ALA A 167 -16.54 -17.43 13.17
CA ALA A 167 -16.53 -18.79 12.63
C ALA A 167 -16.33 -19.83 13.74
N ILE A 168 -15.37 -19.61 14.65
CA ILE A 168 -15.17 -20.48 15.83
C ILE A 168 -16.44 -20.51 16.70
N SER A 169 -17.13 -19.38 16.85
CA SER A 169 -18.39 -19.31 17.59
C SER A 169 -19.48 -20.18 16.98
N ALA A 170 -19.61 -20.17 15.65
CA ALA A 170 -20.56 -20.99 14.93
C ALA A 170 -20.27 -22.50 15.11
N LEU A 171 -18.99 -22.89 14.99
CA LEU A 171 -18.55 -24.28 15.13
C LEU A 171 -18.72 -24.81 16.57
N THR A 172 -18.34 -24.01 17.56
CA THR A 172 -18.40 -24.41 19.00
C THR A 172 -19.77 -24.22 19.63
N ARG A 173 -20.70 -23.56 18.92
CA ARG A 173 -22.03 -23.18 19.40
C ARG A 173 -21.99 -22.38 20.73
N ARG A 174 -20.91 -21.63 20.98
CA ARG A 174 -20.73 -20.85 22.22
C ARG A 174 -20.90 -19.36 21.95
N ARG A 175 -21.97 -18.75 22.44
CA ARG A 175 -22.28 -17.32 22.30
C ARG A 175 -21.20 -16.37 22.80
N ARG A 176 -20.33 -16.81 23.73
CA ARG A 176 -19.23 -15.96 24.26
C ARG A 176 -18.25 -15.53 23.18
N TYR A 177 -17.89 -16.41 22.24
CA TYR A 177 -17.00 -16.08 21.12
C TYR A 177 -17.66 -15.12 20.15
N TRP A 178 -18.96 -15.25 19.90
CA TRP A 178 -19.70 -14.29 19.07
C TRP A 178 -19.70 -12.89 19.68
N MET A 179 -19.89 -12.74 20.99
CA MET A 179 -19.82 -11.44 21.65
C MET A 179 -18.41 -10.83 21.52
N MET A 180 -17.33 -11.62 21.65
CA MET A 180 -15.97 -11.16 21.45
C MET A 180 -15.75 -10.70 20.01
N SER A 181 -16.27 -11.41 19.02
CA SER A 181 -16.22 -11.03 17.61
C SER A 181 -16.88 -9.67 17.37
N ILE A 182 -18.07 -9.43 17.92
CA ILE A 182 -18.79 -8.14 17.79
C ILE A 182 -17.99 -6.99 18.40
N ILE A 183 -17.41 -7.19 19.58
CA ILE A 183 -16.58 -6.17 20.26
C ILE A 183 -15.38 -5.83 19.38
N LEU A 184 -14.69 -6.85 18.84
CA LEU A 184 -13.52 -6.64 17.99
C LEU A 184 -13.91 -5.95 16.69
N GLY A 185 -15.05 -6.32 16.08
CA GLY A 185 -15.60 -5.67 14.91
C GLY A 185 -15.94 -4.20 15.17
N ALA A 186 -16.50 -3.88 16.34
CA ALA A 186 -16.76 -2.49 16.74
C ALA A 186 -15.46 -1.66 16.84
N VAL A 187 -14.40 -2.24 17.41
CA VAL A 187 -13.07 -1.60 17.42
C VAL A 187 -12.55 -1.39 15.98
N GLY A 188 -12.73 -2.36 15.08
CA GLY A 188 -12.41 -2.21 13.66
C GLY A 188 -13.17 -1.04 13.00
N CYS A 189 -14.45 -0.85 13.32
CA CYS A 189 -15.24 0.29 12.86
C CYS A 189 -14.69 1.64 13.36
N ILE A 190 -14.17 1.69 14.59
CA ILE A 190 -13.51 2.91 15.11
C ILE A 190 -12.27 3.23 14.28
N PHE A 191 -11.41 2.26 13.98
CA PHE A 191 -10.25 2.48 13.12
C PHE A 191 -10.65 2.91 11.70
N LEU A 192 -11.70 2.33 11.14
CA LEU A 192 -12.25 2.76 9.85
C LEU A 192 -12.68 4.24 9.90
N ALA A 193 -13.42 4.64 10.93
CA ALA A 193 -13.86 6.02 11.12
C ALA A 193 -12.68 6.98 11.33
N LEU A 194 -11.67 6.60 12.12
CA LEU A 194 -10.46 7.39 12.33
C LEU A 194 -9.69 7.62 11.04
N GLY A 195 -9.63 6.64 10.16
CA GLY A 195 -9.01 6.78 8.83
C GLY A 195 -9.67 7.84 7.96
N PHE A 196 -10.98 8.08 8.12
CA PHE A 196 -11.69 9.18 7.43
C PHE A 196 -11.47 10.56 8.08
N VAL A 197 -11.23 10.62 9.39
CA VAL A 197 -11.06 11.88 10.12
C VAL A 197 -9.64 12.46 9.96
N GLN A 198 -8.65 11.63 9.67
CA GLN A 198 -7.25 12.06 9.46
C GLN A 198 -6.99 12.70 8.07
N HIS A 199 -8.03 13.18 7.41
CA HIS A 199 -7.94 13.80 6.09
C HIS A 199 -7.42 15.25 6.17
#